data_52a789d6744e19aa1983e57e23c01541
#
_entry.id   52a789d6744e19aa1983e57e23c01541
#
_cell.length_a   1.000
_cell.length_b   1.000
_cell.length_c   1.000
_cell.angle_alpha   90.00
_cell.angle_beta   90.00
_cell.angle_gamma   90.00
#
_symmetry.space_group_name_H-M   'P 1'
#
loop_
_entity.id
_entity.type
_entity.pdbx_description
1 polymer ?
#
loop_
_entity_poly.entity_id
_entity_poly.type
_entity_poly.pdbx_seq_one_letter_code
_entity_poly.pdbx_strand_id
1 'polypeptide(L)'
;ETQMAVAAAQRALSDSGLETGASPTISPERFGCVFGSDYMLTMPEDFTAAVERCRGEDGQFDFEQWGAEGIPSMTPLWLLKYLPNMPASHIAIFNDLRGPSNSLTVREASGHVAAGEAAITIKRGAADVMLVGSTGTRIHPMKMVHAILNEQVALGDNEPEKWSRPFDRDRKGMVLGEGAAVLILEELEHAKQRNAKMYGEILGHGAAAHTSGIAVGQRQSVVRSVASRALASANMRPDSLGHVHAQGLSTSEGDKEEYAGLKESLGETMAHLPFVAAKGNFGNLGAGSGLVECIASMLALQRDALFPQKNYETPDVDCPIRAATQGDSAGESFLSLAVTPQGQAGSLVIGRCPEGAAGAAS
;
A
#
# COMPACT_ATOMS: atom_id res chain seq x y z
N GLU A 1 10.02 9.60 -3.59
CA GLU A 1 9.20 8.42 -3.86
C GLU A 1 9.82 7.55 -4.96
N THR A 2 10.11 8.08 -6.16
CA THR A 2 10.67 7.30 -7.29
C THR A 2 11.96 6.55 -6.93
N GLN A 3 12.88 7.16 -6.19
CA GLN A 3 14.13 6.51 -5.76
C GLN A 3 13.87 5.30 -4.84
N MET A 4 12.94 5.43 -3.88
CA MET A 4 12.54 4.31 -3.01
C MET A 4 11.88 3.19 -3.83
N ALA A 5 11.04 3.55 -4.79
CA ALA A 5 10.38 2.59 -5.67
C ALA A 5 11.39 1.78 -6.49
N VAL A 6 12.35 2.46 -7.14
CA VAL A 6 13.42 1.80 -7.92
C VAL A 6 14.30 0.93 -7.02
N ALA A 7 14.66 1.40 -5.83
CA ALA A 7 15.46 0.60 -4.89
C ALA A 7 14.72 -0.66 -4.43
N ALA A 8 13.42 -0.55 -4.13
CA ALA A 8 12.59 -1.70 -3.77
C ALA A 8 12.44 -2.69 -4.94
N ALA A 9 12.26 -2.17 -6.17
CA ALA A 9 12.17 -3.00 -7.37
C ALA A 9 13.45 -3.79 -7.63
N GLN A 10 14.61 -3.16 -7.50
CA GLN A 10 15.90 -3.85 -7.67
C GLN A 10 16.10 -4.96 -6.63
N ARG A 11 15.70 -4.72 -5.36
CA ARG A 11 15.76 -5.75 -4.32
C ARG A 11 14.82 -6.92 -4.61
N ALA A 12 13.59 -6.64 -5.05
CA ALA A 12 12.63 -7.68 -5.38
C ALA A 12 13.07 -8.52 -6.60
N LEU A 13 13.62 -7.89 -7.64
CA LEU A 13 14.19 -8.59 -8.79
C LEU A 13 15.37 -9.47 -8.37
N SER A 14 16.29 -8.94 -7.56
CA SER A 14 17.42 -9.73 -7.04
C SER A 14 16.96 -10.93 -6.20
N ASP A 15 15.96 -10.75 -5.32
CA ASP A 15 15.43 -11.84 -4.49
C ASP A 15 14.66 -12.89 -5.32
N SER A 16 14.02 -12.47 -6.42
CA SER A 16 13.28 -13.37 -7.30
C SER A 16 14.19 -14.28 -8.16
N GLY A 17 15.45 -13.91 -8.34
CA GLY A 17 16.37 -14.58 -9.25
C GLY A 17 16.04 -14.41 -10.73
N LEU A 18 15.14 -13.48 -11.08
CA LEU A 18 14.83 -13.15 -12.48
C LEU A 18 15.82 -12.12 -13.01
N GLU A 19 16.43 -12.42 -14.15
CA GLU A 19 17.29 -11.49 -14.86
C GLU A 19 16.46 -10.70 -15.90
N THR A 20 16.75 -9.41 -16.02
CA THR A 20 16.10 -8.45 -16.92
C THR A 20 17.12 -7.72 -17.78
N GLY A 21 16.66 -6.97 -18.77
CA GLY A 21 17.56 -6.19 -19.64
C GLY A 21 18.27 -7.02 -20.70
N ALA A 22 19.61 -6.99 -20.76
CA ALA A 22 20.39 -7.53 -21.88
C ALA A 22 20.33 -9.05 -22.05
N SER A 23 20.09 -9.80 -20.97
CA SER A 23 20.01 -11.29 -20.99
C SER A 23 18.85 -11.76 -20.14
N PRO A 24 17.60 -11.49 -20.57
CA PRO A 24 16.45 -11.75 -19.74
C PRO A 24 16.14 -13.26 -19.63
N THR A 25 15.77 -13.70 -18.42
CA THR A 25 15.31 -15.09 -18.19
C THR A 25 13.86 -15.32 -18.63
N ILE A 26 13.15 -14.25 -18.90
CA ILE A 26 11.76 -14.26 -19.41
C ILE A 26 11.63 -13.23 -20.53
N SER A 27 10.78 -13.50 -21.52
CA SER A 27 10.48 -12.51 -22.59
C SER A 27 10.01 -11.18 -21.98
N PRO A 28 10.65 -10.05 -22.33
CA PRO A 28 10.26 -8.73 -21.83
C PRO A 28 8.78 -8.40 -22.04
N GLU A 29 8.17 -8.90 -23.12
CA GLU A 29 6.76 -8.71 -23.46
C GLU A 29 5.81 -9.51 -22.53
N ARG A 30 6.36 -10.51 -21.81
CA ARG A 30 5.62 -11.33 -20.84
C ARG A 30 5.86 -10.89 -19.40
N PHE A 31 6.72 -9.87 -19.18
CA PHE A 31 7.00 -9.29 -17.87
C PHE A 31 6.42 -7.88 -17.79
N GLY A 32 5.34 -7.73 -17.03
CA GLY A 32 4.62 -6.48 -16.86
C GLY A 32 4.96 -5.73 -15.56
N CYS A 33 4.41 -4.51 -15.43
CA CYS A 33 4.61 -3.66 -14.26
C CYS A 33 3.31 -2.93 -13.89
N VAL A 34 2.81 -3.14 -12.67
CA VAL A 34 1.72 -2.33 -12.10
C VAL A 34 2.20 -1.68 -10.82
N PHE A 35 2.13 -0.36 -10.74
CA PHE A 35 2.72 0.37 -9.62
C PHE A 35 1.74 1.37 -9.01
N GLY A 36 1.56 1.28 -7.69
CA GLY A 36 0.79 2.22 -6.90
C GLY A 36 1.65 3.38 -6.42
N SER A 37 1.19 4.60 -6.61
CA SER A 37 1.89 5.80 -6.13
C SER A 37 0.96 6.69 -5.34
N ASP A 38 1.54 7.48 -4.45
CA ASP A 38 0.79 8.56 -3.81
C ASP A 38 0.69 9.75 -4.79
N TYR A 39 -0.22 10.69 -4.51
CA TYR A 39 -0.18 11.97 -5.20
C TYR A 39 1.14 12.69 -4.88
N MET A 40 1.74 13.29 -5.88
CA MET A 40 2.99 14.03 -5.71
C MET A 40 2.70 15.52 -5.70
N LEU A 41 3.36 16.25 -4.79
CA LEU A 41 3.25 17.69 -4.66
C LEU A 41 4.57 18.34 -5.04
N THR A 42 4.48 19.42 -5.81
CA THR A 42 5.62 20.24 -6.20
C THR A 42 6.20 20.96 -5.00
N MET A 43 7.51 21.03 -4.90
CA MET A 43 8.18 21.86 -3.91
C MET A 43 8.01 23.34 -4.29
N PRO A 44 7.72 24.23 -3.30
CA PRO A 44 7.58 25.66 -3.58
C PRO A 44 8.79 26.27 -4.28
N GLU A 45 9.98 25.77 -3.99
CA GLU A 45 11.24 26.24 -4.58
C GLU A 45 11.31 26.09 -6.10
N ASP A 46 10.64 25.08 -6.66
CA ASP A 46 10.59 24.89 -8.12
C ASP A 46 9.81 26.00 -8.84
N PHE A 47 8.98 26.75 -8.11
CA PHE A 47 8.19 27.86 -8.66
C PHE A 47 8.72 29.25 -8.29
N THR A 48 9.63 29.36 -7.31
CA THR A 48 10.04 30.65 -6.74
C THR A 48 10.49 31.63 -7.82
N ALA A 49 11.41 31.22 -8.71
CA ALA A 49 11.92 32.09 -9.78
C ALA A 49 10.82 32.54 -10.76
N ALA A 50 9.86 31.65 -11.06
CA ALA A 50 8.75 31.94 -11.97
C ALA A 50 7.74 32.90 -11.32
N VAL A 51 7.43 32.69 -10.04
CA VAL A 51 6.53 33.57 -9.28
C VAL A 51 7.11 34.96 -9.12
N GLU A 52 8.41 35.06 -8.80
CA GLU A 52 9.08 36.38 -8.67
C GLU A 52 9.07 37.17 -9.99
N ARG A 53 9.20 36.52 -11.13
CA ARG A 53 9.11 37.17 -12.46
C ARG A 53 7.71 37.66 -12.80
N CYS A 54 6.68 37.04 -12.22
CA CYS A 54 5.28 37.41 -12.42
C CYS A 54 4.76 38.35 -11.32
N ARG A 55 5.65 39.00 -10.56
CA ARG A 55 5.25 39.93 -9.52
C ARG A 55 5.07 41.33 -10.13
N GLY A 56 3.85 41.86 -10.03
CA GLY A 56 3.51 43.20 -10.46
C GLY A 56 4.18 44.33 -9.62
N GLU A 57 4.04 45.59 -10.06
CA GLU A 57 4.58 46.75 -9.34
C GLU A 57 4.00 46.91 -7.92
N ASP A 58 2.79 46.39 -7.70
CA ASP A 58 2.13 46.33 -6.38
C ASP A 58 2.63 45.22 -5.47
N GLY A 59 3.59 44.42 -5.97
CA GLY A 59 4.14 43.25 -5.27
C GLY A 59 3.24 42.01 -5.28
N GLN A 60 2.09 42.07 -5.94
CA GLN A 60 1.17 40.92 -6.06
C GLN A 60 1.55 40.06 -7.27
N PHE A 61 1.11 38.80 -7.23
CA PHE A 61 1.29 37.85 -8.35
C PHE A 61 0.35 38.21 -9.51
N ASP A 62 0.92 38.49 -10.68
CA ASP A 62 0.21 38.78 -11.91
C ASP A 62 0.11 37.49 -12.79
N PHE A 63 -1.05 36.89 -12.82
CA PHE A 63 -1.30 35.67 -13.58
C PHE A 63 -1.20 35.85 -15.10
N GLU A 64 -1.43 37.06 -15.62
CA GLU A 64 -1.34 37.35 -17.07
C GLU A 64 0.11 37.19 -17.59
N GLN A 65 1.09 37.45 -16.74
CA GLN A 65 2.51 37.28 -17.07
C GLN A 65 2.99 35.82 -17.00
N TRP A 66 2.21 34.92 -16.39
CA TRP A 66 2.64 33.53 -16.15
C TRP A 66 3.09 32.80 -17.40
N GLY A 67 2.35 32.91 -18.52
CA GLY A 67 2.68 32.26 -19.79
C GLY A 67 3.94 32.79 -20.45
N ALA A 68 4.17 34.09 -20.41
CA ALA A 68 5.26 34.76 -21.11
C ALA A 68 6.56 34.81 -20.29
N GLU A 69 6.47 35.01 -18.98
CA GLU A 69 7.62 35.24 -18.11
C GLU A 69 7.86 34.11 -17.11
N GLY A 70 6.79 33.57 -16.51
CA GLY A 70 6.86 32.56 -15.47
C GLY A 70 7.30 31.21 -16.01
N ILE A 71 6.53 30.61 -16.91
CA ILE A 71 6.81 29.28 -17.46
C ILE A 71 8.22 29.16 -18.08
N PRO A 72 8.69 30.12 -18.91
CA PRO A 72 10.04 30.05 -19.50
C PRO A 72 11.18 30.07 -18.47
N SER A 73 10.93 30.58 -17.26
CA SER A 73 11.94 30.63 -16.20
C SER A 73 12.01 29.36 -15.36
N MET A 74 11.06 28.43 -15.54
CA MET A 74 11.08 27.14 -14.85
C MET A 74 12.09 26.18 -15.48
N THR A 75 12.59 25.24 -14.67
CA THR A 75 13.43 24.16 -15.16
C THR A 75 12.66 23.34 -16.21
N PRO A 76 13.17 23.14 -17.44
CA PRO A 76 12.53 22.30 -18.43
C PRO A 76 12.23 20.92 -17.87
N LEU A 77 11.06 20.35 -18.22
CA LEU A 77 10.62 19.02 -17.76
C LEU A 77 10.49 18.88 -16.22
N TRP A 78 10.40 19.99 -15.48
CA TRP A 78 10.22 20.01 -14.04
C TRP A 78 9.07 19.09 -13.55
N LEU A 79 7.99 19.00 -14.35
CA LEU A 79 6.82 18.19 -14.05
C LEU A 79 7.13 16.70 -13.94
N LEU A 80 8.12 16.19 -14.67
CA LEU A 80 8.48 14.76 -14.63
C LEU A 80 8.88 14.26 -13.23
N LYS A 81 9.38 15.15 -12.37
CA LYS A 81 9.68 14.79 -10.97
C LYS A 81 8.42 14.46 -10.16
N TYR A 82 7.25 14.98 -10.59
CA TYR A 82 6.02 15.02 -9.80
C TYR A 82 4.86 14.22 -10.40
N LEU A 83 5.10 13.51 -11.48
CA LEU A 83 4.09 12.64 -12.07
C LEU A 83 4.02 11.30 -11.32
N PRO A 84 2.84 10.90 -10.82
CA PRO A 84 2.72 9.66 -10.03
C PRO A 84 2.96 8.38 -10.82
N ASN A 85 2.98 8.43 -12.16
CA ASN A 85 3.33 7.30 -13.02
C ASN A 85 4.86 7.12 -13.21
N MET A 86 5.69 8.06 -12.79
CA MET A 86 7.14 7.99 -13.01
C MET A 86 7.82 6.81 -12.31
N PRO A 87 7.41 6.37 -11.09
CA PRO A 87 7.95 5.15 -10.51
C PRO A 87 7.80 3.93 -11.43
N ALA A 88 6.59 3.68 -11.96
CA ALA A 88 6.33 2.59 -12.91
C ALA A 88 7.17 2.73 -14.17
N SER A 89 7.21 3.95 -14.75
CA SER A 89 7.94 4.22 -16.00
C SER A 89 9.44 4.00 -15.86
N HIS A 90 10.07 4.52 -14.79
CA HIS A 90 11.50 4.31 -14.56
C HIS A 90 11.84 2.85 -14.30
N ILE A 91 11.04 2.14 -13.52
CA ILE A 91 11.26 0.71 -13.25
C ILE A 91 11.17 -0.09 -14.55
N ALA A 92 10.14 0.17 -15.37
CA ALA A 92 9.97 -0.52 -16.64
C ALA A 92 11.11 -0.24 -17.63
N ILE A 93 11.56 1.03 -17.74
CA ILE A 93 12.66 1.42 -18.63
C ILE A 93 13.98 0.78 -18.18
N PHE A 94 14.33 0.85 -16.88
CA PHE A 94 15.59 0.31 -16.38
C PHE A 94 15.71 -1.20 -16.50
N ASN A 95 14.57 -1.90 -16.46
CA ASN A 95 14.53 -3.36 -16.44
C ASN A 95 14.00 -3.96 -17.77
N ASP A 96 13.74 -3.13 -18.77
CA ASP A 96 13.19 -3.53 -20.07
C ASP A 96 11.90 -4.38 -19.94
N LEU A 97 10.97 -3.93 -19.07
CA LEU A 97 9.68 -4.60 -18.86
C LEU A 97 8.69 -4.07 -19.90
N ARG A 98 8.31 -4.90 -20.87
CA ARG A 98 7.46 -4.51 -22.03
C ARG A 98 6.06 -5.12 -21.99
N GLY A 99 5.76 -5.92 -20.97
CA GLY A 99 4.45 -6.51 -20.73
C GLY A 99 3.40 -5.47 -20.32
N PRO A 100 2.19 -5.91 -19.93
CA PRO A 100 1.13 -5.02 -19.46
C PRO A 100 1.62 -4.08 -18.35
N SER A 101 1.35 -2.78 -18.50
CA SER A 101 1.82 -1.76 -17.55
C SER A 101 0.71 -0.80 -17.18
N ASN A 102 0.62 -0.47 -15.88
CA ASN A 102 -0.31 0.52 -15.36
C ASN A 102 0.26 1.26 -14.15
N SER A 103 -0.26 2.45 -13.88
CA SER A 103 0.05 3.23 -12.69
C SER A 103 -1.24 3.65 -12.01
N LEU A 104 -1.31 3.43 -10.71
CA LEU A 104 -2.50 3.67 -9.89
C LEU A 104 -2.22 4.71 -8.81
N THR A 105 -3.12 5.69 -8.68
CA THR A 105 -3.01 6.73 -7.65
C THR A 105 -4.29 6.74 -6.80
N VAL A 106 -4.34 5.83 -5.83
CA VAL A 106 -5.48 5.59 -4.94
C VAL A 106 -5.02 5.65 -3.47
N ARG A 107 -4.04 6.49 -3.16
CA ARG A 107 -3.49 6.67 -1.82
C ARG A 107 -3.12 5.32 -1.17
N GLU A 108 -3.49 5.11 0.10
CA GLU A 108 -3.20 3.89 0.86
C GLU A 108 -3.66 2.60 0.17
N ALA A 109 -4.72 2.64 -0.64
CA ALA A 109 -5.27 1.46 -1.33
C ALA A 109 -4.47 1.07 -2.59
N SER A 110 -3.56 1.93 -3.08
CA SER A 110 -2.86 1.74 -4.36
C SER A 110 -2.16 0.39 -4.48
N GLY A 111 -1.45 -0.05 -3.45
CA GLY A 111 -0.70 -1.31 -3.46
C GLY A 111 -1.59 -2.54 -3.58
N HIS A 112 -2.69 -2.59 -2.83
CA HIS A 112 -3.63 -3.72 -2.87
C HIS A 112 -4.36 -3.78 -4.21
N VAL A 113 -4.78 -2.63 -4.75
CA VAL A 113 -5.44 -2.58 -6.07
C VAL A 113 -4.47 -2.98 -7.17
N ALA A 114 -3.21 -2.53 -7.10
CA ALA A 114 -2.16 -2.93 -8.04
C ALA A 114 -1.91 -4.45 -8.02
N ALA A 115 -1.84 -5.04 -6.82
CA ALA A 115 -1.66 -6.49 -6.68
C ALA A 115 -2.84 -7.28 -7.23
N GLY A 116 -4.07 -6.82 -7.00
CA GLY A 116 -5.28 -7.41 -7.59
C GLY A 116 -5.28 -7.34 -9.12
N GLU A 117 -4.92 -6.20 -9.70
CA GLU A 117 -4.82 -6.04 -11.16
C GLU A 117 -3.76 -6.96 -11.77
N ALA A 118 -2.60 -7.06 -11.15
CA ALA A 118 -1.53 -7.93 -11.60
C ALA A 118 -1.93 -9.41 -11.54
N ALA A 119 -2.58 -9.83 -10.45
CA ALA A 119 -3.10 -11.20 -10.32
C ALA A 119 -4.11 -11.53 -11.43
N ILE A 120 -5.03 -10.62 -11.76
CA ILE A 120 -5.96 -10.76 -12.88
C ILE A 120 -5.19 -10.85 -14.21
N THR A 121 -4.15 -10.02 -14.38
CA THR A 121 -3.36 -9.97 -15.62
C THR A 121 -2.64 -11.29 -15.88
N ILE A 122 -2.06 -11.91 -14.86
CA ILE A 122 -1.46 -13.25 -14.92
C ILE A 122 -2.56 -14.30 -15.19
N LYS A 123 -3.63 -14.28 -14.40
CA LYS A 123 -4.73 -15.26 -14.50
C LYS A 123 -5.36 -15.32 -15.90
N ARG A 124 -5.44 -14.19 -16.62
CA ARG A 124 -5.92 -14.14 -18.00
C ARG A 124 -4.86 -14.49 -19.05
N GLY A 125 -3.63 -14.85 -18.65
CA GLY A 125 -2.53 -15.22 -19.52
C GLY A 125 -1.91 -14.06 -20.30
N ALA A 126 -2.13 -12.79 -19.88
CA ALA A 126 -1.56 -11.62 -20.56
C ALA A 126 -0.09 -11.38 -20.19
N ALA A 127 0.36 -11.88 -19.05
CA ALA A 127 1.75 -11.89 -18.60
C ALA A 127 2.03 -13.18 -17.81
N ASP A 128 3.29 -13.57 -17.73
CA ASP A 128 3.73 -14.69 -16.87
C ASP A 128 4.29 -14.16 -15.57
N VAL A 129 4.88 -12.95 -15.61
CA VAL A 129 5.41 -12.26 -14.44
C VAL A 129 4.92 -10.81 -14.42
N MET A 130 4.62 -10.32 -13.23
CA MET A 130 4.24 -8.92 -12.98
C MET A 130 5.07 -8.37 -11.81
N LEU A 131 5.80 -7.29 -12.04
CA LEU A 131 6.34 -6.48 -10.97
C LEU A 131 5.22 -5.61 -10.41
N VAL A 132 4.91 -5.80 -9.14
CA VAL A 132 3.87 -5.06 -8.44
C VAL A 132 4.49 -4.27 -7.32
N GLY A 133 4.34 -2.97 -7.36
CA GLY A 133 4.91 -2.14 -6.31
C GLY A 133 3.98 -1.05 -5.83
N SER A 134 4.36 -0.45 -4.72
CA SER A 134 3.78 0.81 -4.27
C SER A 134 4.80 1.65 -3.51
N THR A 135 4.66 2.97 -3.62
CA THR A 135 5.51 3.94 -2.94
C THR A 135 4.71 5.13 -2.47
N GLY A 136 5.06 5.64 -1.30
CA GLY A 136 4.44 6.84 -0.75
C GLY A 136 5.36 7.55 0.22
N THR A 137 5.15 8.84 0.36
CA THR A 137 5.71 9.65 1.44
C THR A 137 4.66 10.57 1.99
N ARG A 138 4.53 10.61 3.32
CA ARG A 138 3.66 11.54 4.04
C ARG A 138 4.48 12.60 4.79
N ILE A 139 5.82 12.48 4.77
CA ILE A 139 6.75 13.41 5.44
C ILE A 139 7.26 14.53 4.51
N HIS A 140 6.80 14.59 3.26
CA HIS A 140 7.03 15.75 2.39
C HIS A 140 6.37 16.99 3.00
N PRO A 141 7.06 18.16 3.10
CA PRO A 141 6.54 19.34 3.84
C PRO A 141 5.11 19.71 3.46
N MET A 142 4.80 19.80 2.17
CA MET A 142 3.44 20.14 1.71
C MET A 142 2.41 19.06 2.02
N LYS A 143 2.80 17.77 2.01
CA LYS A 143 1.91 16.68 2.40
C LYS A 143 1.67 16.66 3.90
N MET A 144 2.68 17.01 4.72
CA MET A 144 2.52 17.16 6.17
C MET A 144 1.52 18.26 6.50
N VAL A 145 1.65 19.43 5.86
CA VAL A 145 0.67 20.53 6.03
C VAL A 145 -0.72 20.06 5.64
N HIS A 146 -0.87 19.40 4.49
CA HIS A 146 -2.15 18.87 4.05
C HIS A 146 -2.73 17.86 5.05
N ALA A 147 -1.91 16.94 5.56
CA ALA A 147 -2.33 15.94 6.54
C ALA A 147 -2.80 16.59 7.85
N ILE A 148 -2.02 17.56 8.39
CA ILE A 148 -2.36 18.26 9.64
C ILE A 148 -3.67 19.06 9.50
N LEU A 149 -3.93 19.64 8.34
CA LEU A 149 -5.14 20.44 8.10
C LEU A 149 -6.40 19.59 7.84
N ASN A 150 -6.26 18.38 7.32
CA ASN A 150 -7.40 17.61 6.81
C ASN A 150 -7.57 16.22 7.43
N GLU A 151 -6.59 15.74 8.18
CA GLU A 151 -6.59 14.38 8.72
C GLU A 151 -6.22 14.40 10.22
N GLN A 152 -6.57 13.35 10.94
CA GLN A 152 -6.21 13.22 12.35
C GLN A 152 -4.79 12.71 12.48
N VAL A 153 -3.86 13.60 12.74
CA VAL A 153 -2.43 13.32 12.97
C VAL A 153 -2.13 13.34 14.47
N ALA A 154 -1.38 12.36 14.96
CA ALA A 154 -0.91 12.35 16.34
C ALA A 154 0.08 13.51 16.55
N LEU A 155 -0.19 14.33 17.56
CA LEU A 155 0.65 15.44 18.00
C LEU A 155 0.89 15.29 19.50
N GLY A 156 2.11 15.54 19.95
CA GLY A 156 2.46 15.47 21.37
C GLY A 156 3.91 15.85 21.61
N ASP A 157 4.27 15.98 22.88
CA ASP A 157 5.58 16.44 23.31
C ASP A 157 6.44 15.30 23.89
N ASN A 158 5.84 14.12 24.13
CA ASN A 158 6.49 13.00 24.83
C ASN A 158 6.33 11.67 24.09
N GLU A 159 7.33 10.81 24.19
CA GLU A 159 7.31 9.39 23.82
C GLU A 159 6.76 9.12 22.40
N PRO A 160 7.36 9.66 21.32
CA PRO A 160 6.85 9.54 19.95
C PRO A 160 6.66 8.07 19.50
N GLU A 161 7.39 7.13 20.09
CA GLU A 161 7.26 5.70 19.86
C GLU A 161 5.90 5.12 20.32
N LYS A 162 5.15 5.86 21.15
CA LYS A 162 3.81 5.48 21.62
C LYS A 162 2.67 6.19 20.88
N TRP A 163 2.96 7.07 19.93
CA TRP A 163 1.93 7.86 19.26
C TRP A 163 1.06 7.04 18.30
N SER A 164 1.65 6.11 17.56
CA SER A 164 0.89 5.21 16.71
C SER A 164 0.36 4.03 17.55
N ARG A 165 -0.94 4.04 17.80
CA ARG A 165 -1.66 3.11 18.69
C ARG A 165 -2.92 2.54 18.01
N PRO A 166 -2.79 1.76 16.95
CA PRO A 166 -3.96 1.25 16.23
C PRO A 166 -4.92 0.51 17.17
N PHE A 167 -6.21 0.86 17.11
CA PHE A 167 -7.33 0.30 17.90
C PHE A 167 -7.25 0.51 19.41
N ASP A 168 -6.19 1.09 19.93
CA ASP A 168 -6.11 1.42 21.36
C ASP A 168 -7.07 2.57 21.72
N ARG A 169 -7.66 2.52 22.92
CA ARG A 169 -8.61 3.54 23.39
C ARG A 169 -8.00 4.94 23.41
N ASP A 170 -6.73 5.04 23.75
CA ASP A 170 -6.05 6.31 23.95
C ASP A 170 -5.33 6.81 22.68
N ARG A 171 -5.70 6.27 21.49
CA ARG A 171 -5.18 6.73 20.19
C ARG A 171 -5.61 8.16 19.90
N LYS A 172 -4.69 8.93 19.27
CA LYS A 172 -4.89 10.37 19.02
C LYS A 172 -4.71 10.76 17.55
N GLY A 173 -4.43 9.82 16.68
CA GLY A 173 -4.21 10.07 15.26
C GLY A 173 -3.06 9.22 14.69
N MET A 174 -2.86 9.33 13.39
CA MET A 174 -1.80 8.62 12.69
C MET A 174 -0.44 9.30 12.85
N VAL A 175 0.61 8.51 12.77
CA VAL A 175 1.98 8.99 12.59
C VAL A 175 2.32 8.93 11.11
N LEU A 176 2.92 10.00 10.59
CA LEU A 176 3.30 10.11 9.19
C LEU A 176 4.64 9.41 8.94
N GLY A 177 4.76 8.70 7.82
CA GLY A 177 5.95 7.98 7.42
C GLY A 177 6.16 8.00 5.91
N GLU A 178 7.18 7.28 5.44
CA GLU A 178 7.42 7.05 4.02
C GLU A 178 7.97 5.64 3.78
N GLY A 179 7.75 5.10 2.59
CA GLY A 179 8.23 3.78 2.25
C GLY A 179 7.80 3.31 0.88
N ALA A 180 8.40 2.22 0.45
CA ALA A 180 8.05 1.51 -0.77
C ALA A 180 8.20 0.01 -0.57
N ALA A 181 7.37 -0.75 -1.28
CA ALA A 181 7.48 -2.21 -1.34
C ALA A 181 7.20 -2.70 -2.76
N VAL A 182 7.82 -3.82 -3.11
CA VAL A 182 7.62 -4.48 -4.39
C VAL A 182 7.50 -5.99 -4.17
N LEU A 183 6.53 -6.58 -4.86
CA LEU A 183 6.35 -8.02 -5.00
C LEU A 183 6.59 -8.40 -6.46
N ILE A 184 7.19 -9.55 -6.70
CA ILE A 184 7.18 -10.20 -8.01
C ILE A 184 6.08 -11.25 -7.96
N LEU A 185 5.01 -11.04 -8.72
CA LEU A 185 3.96 -12.02 -8.93
C LEU A 185 4.30 -12.84 -10.17
N GLU A 186 4.14 -14.14 -10.06
CA GLU A 186 4.51 -15.07 -11.11
C GLU A 186 3.45 -16.15 -11.24
N GLU A 187 3.21 -16.61 -12.46
CA GLU A 187 2.35 -17.76 -12.72
C GLU A 187 2.93 -19.01 -12.01
N LEU A 188 2.08 -19.77 -11.35
CA LEU A 188 2.50 -20.84 -10.44
C LEU A 188 3.36 -21.92 -11.10
N GLU A 189 2.95 -22.40 -12.28
CA GLU A 189 3.70 -23.45 -12.98
C GLU A 189 5.02 -22.91 -13.55
N HIS A 190 5.05 -21.65 -13.99
CA HIS A 190 6.29 -20.97 -14.39
C HIS A 190 7.27 -20.87 -13.20
N ALA A 191 6.78 -20.46 -12.03
CA ALA A 191 7.58 -20.39 -10.81
C ALA A 191 8.13 -21.75 -10.38
N LYS A 192 7.31 -22.82 -10.44
CA LYS A 192 7.72 -24.20 -10.14
C LYS A 192 8.78 -24.70 -11.10
N GLN A 193 8.64 -24.46 -12.41
CA GLN A 193 9.58 -24.92 -13.45
C GLN A 193 11.00 -24.39 -13.20
N ARG A 194 11.14 -23.18 -12.68
CA ARG A 194 12.45 -22.60 -12.35
C ARG A 194 12.85 -22.76 -10.87
N ASN A 195 12.09 -23.50 -10.07
CA ASN A 195 12.29 -23.67 -8.63
C ASN A 195 12.37 -22.35 -7.87
N ALA A 196 11.48 -21.41 -8.19
CA ALA A 196 11.42 -20.12 -7.54
C ALA A 196 11.15 -20.24 -6.04
N LYS A 197 11.80 -19.38 -5.25
CA LYS A 197 11.42 -19.19 -3.86
C LYS A 197 10.08 -18.44 -3.79
N MET A 198 9.07 -19.08 -3.25
CA MET A 198 7.73 -18.53 -3.11
C MET A 198 7.44 -18.14 -1.67
N TYR A 199 6.91 -16.95 -1.45
CA TYR A 199 6.56 -16.41 -0.13
C TYR A 199 5.09 -16.61 0.24
N GLY A 200 4.23 -16.78 -0.74
CA GLY A 200 2.79 -16.97 -0.57
C GLY A 200 2.06 -16.92 -1.91
N GLU A 201 0.76 -17.12 -1.87
CA GLU A 201 -0.13 -17.09 -3.02
C GLU A 201 -1.23 -16.05 -2.81
N ILE A 202 -1.53 -15.22 -3.81
CA ILE A 202 -2.72 -14.36 -3.80
C ILE A 202 -3.93 -15.21 -4.14
N LEU A 203 -4.71 -15.56 -3.12
CA LEU A 203 -5.91 -16.39 -3.24
C LEU A 203 -7.12 -15.59 -3.72
N GLY A 204 -7.19 -14.33 -3.30
CA GLY A 204 -8.31 -13.46 -3.66
C GLY A 204 -8.02 -11.98 -3.45
N HIS A 205 -8.83 -11.15 -4.09
CA HIS A 205 -8.71 -9.71 -4.02
C HIS A 205 -10.08 -9.03 -4.03
N GLY A 206 -10.14 -7.83 -3.48
CA GLY A 206 -11.33 -6.97 -3.50
C GLY A 206 -10.95 -5.52 -3.68
N ALA A 207 -11.70 -4.81 -4.50
CA ALA A 207 -11.59 -3.36 -4.64
C ALA A 207 -12.98 -2.74 -4.68
N ALA A 208 -13.15 -1.59 -4.03
CA ALA A 208 -14.41 -0.84 -4.01
C ALA A 208 -14.16 0.64 -3.68
N ALA A 209 -15.15 1.46 -4.01
CA ALA A 209 -15.23 2.84 -3.56
C ALA A 209 -16.66 3.12 -3.11
N HIS A 210 -16.83 3.65 -1.89
CA HIS A 210 -18.12 4.04 -1.34
C HIS A 210 -18.03 5.47 -0.80
N THR A 211 -18.88 6.35 -1.32
CA THR A 211 -18.95 7.76 -0.92
C THR A 211 -20.38 8.19 -0.67
N SER A 212 -20.57 9.16 0.22
CA SER A 212 -21.83 9.89 0.39
C SER A 212 -21.59 11.37 0.06
N GLY A 213 -21.93 11.78 -1.16
CA GLY A 213 -21.63 13.14 -1.64
C GLY A 213 -20.16 13.32 -2.07
N ILE A 214 -19.71 14.56 -2.13
CA ILE A 214 -18.37 14.91 -2.61
C ILE A 214 -17.36 14.68 -1.48
N ALA A 215 -16.40 13.78 -1.73
CA ALA A 215 -15.25 13.49 -0.86
C ALA A 215 -15.56 12.96 0.56
N VAL A 216 -16.80 12.55 0.83
CA VAL A 216 -17.16 11.92 2.11
C VAL A 216 -17.14 10.41 1.95
N GLY A 217 -16.08 9.77 2.43
CA GLY A 217 -15.91 8.32 2.38
C GLY A 217 -16.83 7.61 3.38
N GLN A 218 -17.41 6.49 2.95
CA GLN A 218 -18.14 5.56 3.81
C GLN A 218 -17.26 4.36 4.15
N ARG A 219 -16.30 4.55 5.09
CA ARG A 219 -15.26 3.57 5.39
C ARG A 219 -15.83 2.24 5.86
N GLN A 220 -16.79 2.22 6.78
CA GLN A 220 -17.44 0.97 7.23
C GLN A 220 -17.98 0.17 6.05
N SER A 221 -18.76 0.81 5.16
CA SER A 221 -19.36 0.15 4.01
C SER A 221 -18.34 -0.36 3.00
N VAL A 222 -17.26 0.40 2.75
CA VAL A 222 -16.23 -0.02 1.79
C VAL A 222 -15.37 -1.15 2.37
N VAL A 223 -15.03 -1.13 3.67
CA VAL A 223 -14.30 -2.21 4.36
C VAL A 223 -15.09 -3.51 4.26
N ARG A 224 -16.38 -3.48 4.62
CA ARG A 224 -17.26 -4.64 4.45
C ARG A 224 -17.22 -5.17 3.00
N SER A 225 -17.36 -4.27 2.02
CA SER A 225 -17.41 -4.66 0.61
C SER A 225 -16.11 -5.31 0.15
N VAL A 226 -14.94 -4.73 0.46
CA VAL A 226 -13.67 -5.27 -0.03
C VAL A 226 -13.30 -6.55 0.67
N ALA A 227 -13.52 -6.67 1.99
CA ALA A 227 -13.28 -7.90 2.74
C ALA A 227 -14.14 -9.07 2.21
N SER A 228 -15.46 -8.83 2.05
CA SER A 228 -16.37 -9.83 1.48
C SER A 228 -15.99 -10.24 0.05
N ARG A 229 -15.59 -9.28 -0.80
CA ARG A 229 -15.16 -9.55 -2.18
C ARG A 229 -13.86 -10.36 -2.24
N ALA A 230 -12.88 -10.04 -1.39
CA ALA A 230 -11.62 -10.77 -1.36
C ALA A 230 -11.83 -12.24 -0.92
N LEU A 231 -12.65 -12.47 0.11
CA LEU A 231 -13.02 -13.81 0.55
C LEU A 231 -13.80 -14.58 -0.52
N ALA A 232 -14.77 -13.94 -1.16
CA ALA A 232 -15.52 -14.53 -2.26
C ALA A 232 -14.61 -14.88 -3.46
N SER A 233 -13.69 -13.96 -3.82
CA SER A 233 -12.69 -14.18 -4.88
C SER A 233 -11.75 -15.33 -4.56
N ALA A 234 -11.40 -15.52 -3.28
CA ALA A 234 -10.60 -16.64 -2.79
C ALA A 234 -11.40 -17.95 -2.63
N ASN A 235 -12.74 -17.90 -2.78
CA ASN A 235 -13.64 -19.00 -2.44
C ASN A 235 -13.42 -19.48 -0.99
N MET A 236 -13.20 -18.55 -0.07
CA MET A 236 -12.90 -18.82 1.35
C MET A 236 -13.98 -18.31 2.28
N ARG A 237 -14.17 -19.01 3.38
CA ARG A 237 -15.00 -18.57 4.51
C ARG A 237 -14.14 -17.80 5.52
N PRO A 238 -14.72 -16.87 6.29
CA PRO A 238 -13.98 -16.15 7.34
C PRO A 238 -13.24 -17.06 8.34
N ASP A 239 -13.80 -18.22 8.68
CA ASP A 239 -13.23 -19.17 9.64
C ASP A 239 -11.98 -19.90 9.14
N SER A 240 -11.66 -19.77 7.85
CA SER A 240 -10.43 -20.30 7.24
C SER A 240 -9.25 -19.33 7.31
N LEU A 241 -9.47 -18.09 7.79
CA LEU A 241 -8.40 -17.11 7.95
C LEU A 241 -7.56 -17.42 9.19
N GLY A 242 -6.25 -17.24 9.10
CA GLY A 242 -5.34 -17.30 10.23
C GLY A 242 -5.28 -15.98 11.00
N HIS A 243 -5.24 -14.84 10.31
CA HIS A 243 -5.23 -13.51 10.93
C HIS A 243 -5.74 -12.41 9.99
N VAL A 244 -5.92 -11.24 10.54
CA VAL A 244 -6.24 -10.01 9.80
C VAL A 244 -5.09 -9.03 9.94
N HIS A 245 -4.54 -8.56 8.82
CA HIS A 245 -3.68 -7.39 8.78
C HIS A 245 -4.55 -6.16 8.50
N ALA A 246 -4.91 -5.48 9.55
CA ALA A 246 -5.79 -4.32 9.49
C ALA A 246 -5.09 -3.07 8.97
N GLN A 247 -5.85 -2.13 8.41
CA GLN A 247 -5.36 -0.80 8.08
C GLN A 247 -4.80 -0.08 9.31
N GLY A 248 -5.57 -0.05 10.41
CA GLY A 248 -5.14 0.43 11.71
C GLY A 248 -4.39 1.75 11.68
N LEU A 249 -5.07 2.85 11.36
CA LEU A 249 -4.45 4.18 11.23
C LEU A 249 -4.19 4.87 12.58
N SER A 250 -4.67 4.31 13.69
CA SER A 250 -4.61 4.98 15.00
C SER A 250 -5.49 6.25 15.07
N THR A 251 -6.49 6.38 14.19
CA THR A 251 -7.44 7.48 14.20
C THR A 251 -8.72 7.11 14.93
N SER A 252 -9.33 8.06 15.65
CA SER A 252 -10.46 7.78 16.53
C SER A 252 -11.63 7.13 15.80
N GLU A 253 -12.06 7.73 14.69
CA GLU A 253 -13.20 7.22 13.92
C GLU A 253 -12.81 6.18 12.88
N GLY A 254 -11.63 6.33 12.24
CA GLY A 254 -11.19 5.41 11.19
C GLY A 254 -11.06 3.97 11.66
N ASP A 255 -10.48 3.75 12.83
CA ASP A 255 -10.32 2.42 13.40
C ASP A 255 -11.67 1.80 13.85
N LYS A 256 -12.62 2.64 14.33
CA LYS A 256 -13.99 2.18 14.65
C LYS A 256 -14.78 1.78 13.39
N GLU A 257 -14.70 2.59 12.34
CA GLU A 257 -15.36 2.31 11.06
C GLU A 257 -14.78 1.06 10.40
N GLU A 258 -13.46 0.88 10.48
CA GLU A 258 -12.79 -0.33 10.00
C GLU A 258 -13.26 -1.57 10.78
N TYR A 259 -13.24 -1.50 12.10
CA TYR A 259 -13.75 -2.57 12.97
C TYR A 259 -15.18 -2.94 12.63
N ALA A 260 -16.07 -1.95 12.51
CA ALA A 260 -17.49 -2.18 12.22
C ALA A 260 -17.68 -2.87 10.86
N GLY A 261 -16.95 -2.43 9.82
CA GLY A 261 -17.00 -3.04 8.49
C GLY A 261 -16.45 -4.47 8.47
N LEU A 262 -15.37 -4.74 9.21
CA LEU A 262 -14.83 -6.10 9.39
C LEU A 262 -15.80 -7.00 10.15
N LYS A 263 -16.44 -6.51 11.20
CA LYS A 263 -17.44 -7.25 11.96
C LYS A 263 -18.63 -7.66 11.09
N GLU A 264 -19.08 -6.79 10.20
CA GLU A 264 -20.16 -7.12 9.26
C GLU A 264 -19.73 -8.18 8.23
N SER A 265 -18.46 -8.21 7.82
CA SER A 265 -17.98 -9.15 6.79
C SER A 265 -17.50 -10.49 7.36
N LEU A 266 -16.91 -10.50 8.56
CA LEU A 266 -16.33 -11.69 9.19
C LEU A 266 -17.26 -12.37 10.21
N GLY A 267 -18.29 -11.63 10.66
CA GLY A 267 -19.26 -12.15 11.64
C GLY A 267 -18.61 -12.54 12.96
N GLU A 268 -19.10 -13.62 13.56
CA GLU A 268 -18.62 -14.13 14.85
C GLU A 268 -17.15 -14.59 14.83
N THR A 269 -16.63 -14.95 13.65
CA THR A 269 -15.24 -15.41 13.47
C THR A 269 -14.25 -14.33 13.90
N MET A 270 -14.61 -13.06 13.72
CA MET A 270 -13.77 -11.91 14.05
C MET A 270 -13.28 -11.91 15.50
N ALA A 271 -14.09 -12.39 16.44
CA ALA A 271 -13.77 -12.43 17.87
C ALA A 271 -12.55 -13.31 18.20
N HIS A 272 -12.25 -14.28 17.33
CA HIS A 272 -11.18 -15.27 17.55
C HIS A 272 -9.95 -15.00 16.68
N LEU A 273 -10.09 -14.22 15.61
CA LEU A 273 -8.97 -13.90 14.71
C LEU A 273 -7.98 -12.93 15.35
N PRO A 274 -6.66 -13.24 15.32
CA PRO A 274 -5.66 -12.26 15.71
C PRO A 274 -5.61 -11.10 14.72
N PHE A 275 -5.44 -9.90 15.23
CA PHE A 275 -5.26 -8.67 14.47
C PHE A 275 -3.84 -8.14 14.61
N VAL A 276 -3.23 -7.79 13.49
CA VAL A 276 -1.98 -7.03 13.42
C VAL A 276 -2.22 -5.74 12.65
N ALA A 277 -1.55 -4.67 13.05
CA ALA A 277 -1.50 -3.40 12.33
C ALA A 277 -0.07 -2.86 12.41
N ALA A 278 0.71 -3.09 11.37
CA ALA A 278 2.14 -2.76 11.35
C ALA A 278 2.42 -1.25 11.41
N LYS A 279 1.41 -0.40 11.17
CA LYS A 279 1.53 1.06 11.35
C LYS A 279 1.86 1.49 12.78
N GLY A 280 1.62 0.63 13.78
CA GLY A 280 2.15 0.81 15.12
C GLY A 280 3.68 0.88 15.18
N ASN A 281 4.38 0.30 14.19
CA ASN A 281 5.83 0.23 14.13
C ASN A 281 6.47 1.30 13.23
N PHE A 282 5.82 1.69 12.11
CA PHE A 282 6.44 2.58 11.12
C PHE A 282 5.53 3.72 10.63
N GLY A 283 4.32 3.84 11.17
CA GLY A 283 3.37 4.90 10.78
C GLY A 283 2.69 4.65 9.43
N ASN A 284 2.02 5.70 8.91
CA ASN A 284 1.34 5.67 7.62
C ASN A 284 2.29 6.10 6.50
N LEU A 285 2.66 5.18 5.62
CA LEU A 285 3.55 5.39 4.48
C LEU A 285 2.80 5.86 3.21
N GLY A 286 1.52 6.27 3.34
CA GLY A 286 0.68 6.57 2.19
C GLY A 286 0.48 5.34 1.31
N ALA A 287 0.62 5.49 0.00
CA ALA A 287 0.47 4.39 -0.96
C ALA A 287 1.45 3.22 -0.71
N GLY A 288 2.60 3.49 -0.08
CA GLY A 288 3.58 2.45 0.25
C GLY A 288 3.14 1.47 1.33
N SER A 289 2.20 1.86 2.22
CA SER A 289 1.79 1.07 3.39
C SER A 289 1.36 -0.34 3.04
N GLY A 290 0.39 -0.48 2.14
CA GLY A 290 -0.34 -1.74 1.97
C GLY A 290 0.55 -2.92 1.59
N LEU A 291 1.51 -2.76 0.67
CA LEU A 291 2.42 -3.85 0.30
C LEU A 291 3.51 -4.10 1.34
N VAL A 292 3.98 -3.08 2.07
CA VAL A 292 4.88 -3.28 3.23
C VAL A 292 4.19 -4.14 4.29
N GLU A 293 2.93 -3.88 4.55
CA GLU A 293 2.09 -4.63 5.48
C GLU A 293 1.84 -6.07 5.01
N CYS A 294 1.55 -6.25 3.73
CA CYS A 294 1.44 -7.60 3.14
C CYS A 294 2.73 -8.40 3.32
N ILE A 295 3.90 -7.80 3.05
CA ILE A 295 5.20 -8.45 3.22
C ILE A 295 5.40 -8.86 4.68
N ALA A 296 5.06 -8.00 5.64
CA ALA A 296 5.18 -8.33 7.07
C ALA A 296 4.35 -9.56 7.44
N SER A 297 3.09 -9.65 6.98
CA SER A 297 2.24 -10.82 7.20
C SER A 297 2.67 -12.05 6.41
N MET A 298 3.19 -11.91 5.19
CA MET A 298 3.77 -13.03 4.44
C MET A 298 4.97 -13.64 5.16
N LEU A 299 5.85 -12.81 5.72
CA LEU A 299 6.97 -13.27 6.54
C LEU A 299 6.51 -13.92 7.86
N ALA A 300 5.42 -13.43 8.44
CA ALA A 300 4.80 -14.06 9.60
C ALA A 300 4.23 -15.45 9.25
N LEU A 301 3.57 -15.60 8.08
CA LEU A 301 3.13 -16.93 7.60
C LEU A 301 4.30 -17.90 7.47
N GLN A 302 5.41 -17.48 6.85
CA GLN A 302 6.58 -18.35 6.68
C GLN A 302 7.17 -18.84 8.01
N ARG A 303 7.12 -18.00 9.05
CA ARG A 303 7.66 -18.32 10.37
C ARG A 303 6.64 -18.96 11.31
N ASP A 304 5.39 -19.04 10.89
CA ASP A 304 4.24 -19.37 11.71
C ASP A 304 4.21 -18.61 13.04
N ALA A 305 4.54 -17.33 13.00
CA ALA A 305 4.62 -16.47 14.18
C ALA A 305 4.19 -15.05 13.83
N LEU A 306 3.14 -14.56 14.48
CA LEU A 306 2.74 -13.16 14.36
C LEU A 306 3.67 -12.26 15.19
N PHE A 307 3.89 -11.05 14.69
CA PHE A 307 4.47 -9.99 15.50
C PHE A 307 3.39 -9.38 16.42
N PRO A 308 3.75 -8.98 17.64
CA PRO A 308 2.78 -8.42 18.57
C PRO A 308 2.25 -7.07 18.08
N GLN A 309 0.96 -6.82 18.32
CA GLN A 309 0.37 -5.51 18.08
C GLN A 309 1.00 -4.47 19.01
N LYS A 310 1.73 -3.51 18.43
CA LYS A 310 2.43 -2.47 19.18
C LYS A 310 1.47 -1.43 19.72
N ASN A 311 1.75 -0.95 20.94
CA ASN A 311 1.02 0.13 21.63
C ASN A 311 -0.49 -0.12 21.84
N TYR A 312 -0.93 -1.38 21.84
CA TYR A 312 -2.29 -1.76 22.22
C TYR A 312 -2.31 -2.14 23.72
N GLU A 313 -2.50 -1.14 24.55
CA GLU A 313 -2.44 -1.30 26.03
C GLU A 313 -3.83 -1.29 26.66
N THR A 314 -4.73 -0.48 26.10
CA THR A 314 -6.09 -0.32 26.60
C THR A 314 -7.10 -0.58 25.48
N PRO A 315 -7.82 -1.72 25.52
CA PRO A 315 -8.87 -2.01 24.55
C PRO A 315 -9.93 -0.90 24.49
N ASP A 316 -10.29 -0.50 23.27
CA ASP A 316 -11.44 0.39 23.05
C ASP A 316 -12.72 -0.44 22.98
N VAL A 317 -13.73 -0.10 23.79
CA VAL A 317 -15.01 -0.81 23.84
C VAL A 317 -15.79 -0.72 22.52
N ASP A 318 -15.54 0.30 21.72
CA ASP A 318 -16.19 0.52 20.41
C ASP A 318 -15.53 -0.27 19.27
N CYS A 319 -14.27 -0.69 19.47
CA CYS A 319 -13.52 -1.50 18.47
C CYS A 319 -12.61 -2.53 19.14
N PRO A 320 -13.17 -3.46 19.94
CA PRO A 320 -12.39 -4.44 20.72
C PRO A 320 -11.87 -5.55 19.80
N ILE A 321 -10.64 -5.41 19.31
CA ILE A 321 -9.95 -6.44 18.54
C ILE A 321 -9.27 -7.47 19.46
N ARG A 322 -9.06 -8.70 18.95
CA ARG A 322 -8.08 -9.62 19.51
C ARG A 322 -6.70 -9.25 18.97
N ALA A 323 -5.99 -8.37 19.64
CA ALA A 323 -4.65 -7.98 19.24
C ALA A 323 -3.70 -9.18 19.27
N ALA A 324 -2.89 -9.33 18.25
CA ALA A 324 -1.88 -10.38 18.19
C ALA A 324 -0.81 -10.18 19.26
N THR A 325 -0.39 -11.28 19.88
CA THR A 325 0.66 -11.33 20.89
C THR A 325 1.85 -12.14 20.40
N GLN A 326 2.97 -12.04 21.08
CA GLN A 326 4.12 -12.87 20.76
C GLN A 326 3.79 -14.36 20.97
N GLY A 327 3.98 -15.16 19.92
CA GLY A 327 3.70 -16.60 19.93
C GLY A 327 2.34 -16.99 19.35
N ASP A 328 1.51 -16.04 18.96
CA ASP A 328 0.33 -16.35 18.14
C ASP A 328 0.76 -16.93 16.81
N SER A 329 0.15 -18.04 16.38
CA SER A 329 0.34 -18.60 15.03
C SER A 329 -0.20 -17.63 13.98
N ALA A 330 0.50 -17.53 12.86
CA ALA A 330 0.03 -16.76 11.71
C ALA A 330 -1.07 -17.49 10.93
N GLY A 331 -1.23 -18.79 11.14
CA GLY A 331 -2.16 -19.65 10.41
C GLY A 331 -1.75 -19.90 8.96
N GLU A 332 -2.71 -20.27 8.11
CA GLU A 332 -2.45 -20.64 6.73
C GLU A 332 -2.69 -19.50 5.73
N SER A 333 -3.40 -18.46 6.15
CA SER A 333 -3.75 -17.32 5.29
C SER A 333 -4.08 -16.08 6.10
N PHE A 334 -4.09 -14.93 5.45
CA PHE A 334 -4.53 -13.69 6.06
C PHE A 334 -5.33 -12.81 5.10
N LEU A 335 -6.17 -11.98 5.69
CA LEU A 335 -6.85 -10.87 5.01
C LEU A 335 -6.08 -9.58 5.29
N SER A 336 -5.63 -8.88 4.23
CA SER A 336 -5.02 -7.55 4.34
C SER A 336 -5.93 -6.48 3.75
N LEU A 337 -5.96 -5.33 4.39
CA LEU A 337 -6.83 -4.20 4.06
C LEU A 337 -6.04 -2.90 3.89
N ALA A 338 -6.44 -2.11 2.91
CA ALA A 338 -6.00 -0.72 2.78
C ALA A 338 -7.18 0.16 2.38
N VAL A 339 -7.42 1.21 3.16
CA VAL A 339 -8.61 2.06 3.05
C VAL A 339 -8.19 3.53 3.07
N THR A 340 -8.75 4.33 2.18
CA THR A 340 -8.50 5.77 2.16
C THR A 340 -9.56 6.54 2.94
N PRO A 341 -9.24 7.74 3.43
CA PRO A 341 -10.25 8.62 4.03
C PRO A 341 -11.43 8.94 3.09
N GLN A 342 -11.21 8.89 1.78
CA GLN A 342 -12.21 9.16 0.77
C GLN A 342 -13.11 7.97 0.44
N GLY A 343 -12.97 6.84 1.14
CA GLY A 343 -13.83 5.67 0.97
C GLY A 343 -13.46 4.79 -0.23
N GLN A 344 -12.22 4.86 -0.71
CA GLN A 344 -11.65 3.89 -1.64
C GLN A 344 -10.90 2.82 -0.84
N ALA A 345 -10.99 1.57 -1.24
CA ALA A 345 -10.32 0.48 -0.54
C ALA A 345 -9.88 -0.65 -1.45
N GLY A 346 -8.84 -1.33 -1.03
CA GLY A 346 -8.37 -2.58 -1.59
C GLY A 346 -8.16 -3.62 -0.49
N SER A 347 -8.30 -4.88 -0.83
CA SER A 347 -8.03 -6.01 0.07
C SER A 347 -7.45 -7.19 -0.69
N LEU A 348 -6.65 -7.97 0.00
CA LEU A 348 -6.04 -9.20 -0.49
C LEU A 348 -6.27 -10.32 0.52
N VAL A 349 -6.57 -11.51 0.04
CA VAL A 349 -6.40 -12.76 0.79
C VAL A 349 -5.15 -13.44 0.25
N ILE A 350 -4.18 -13.63 1.14
CA ILE A 350 -2.90 -14.26 0.81
C ILE A 350 -2.75 -15.51 1.68
N GLY A 351 -2.39 -16.62 1.06
CA GLY A 351 -2.15 -17.90 1.72
C GLY A 351 -0.71 -18.35 1.62
N ARG A 352 -0.38 -19.40 2.37
CA ARG A 352 0.87 -20.15 2.19
C ARG A 352 0.93 -20.74 0.78
N CYS A 353 2.10 -20.90 0.25
CA CYS A 353 2.27 -21.65 -0.98
C CYS A 353 1.86 -23.12 -0.78
N PRO A 354 1.28 -23.77 -1.81
CA PRO A 354 0.97 -25.19 -1.76
C PRO A 354 2.19 -26.04 -1.39
N GLU A 355 1.99 -27.10 -0.60
CA GLU A 355 3.06 -28.04 -0.24
C GLU A 355 3.71 -28.63 -1.51
N GLY A 356 5.04 -28.67 -1.54
CA GLY A 356 5.84 -29.08 -2.70
C GLY A 356 6.36 -27.95 -3.57
N ALA A 357 5.97 -26.70 -3.31
CA ALA A 357 6.45 -25.51 -4.00
C ALA A 357 7.55 -24.76 -3.21
N ALA A 358 7.84 -25.17 -1.98
CA ALA A 358 8.88 -24.54 -1.16
C ALA A 358 10.25 -25.10 -1.56
N GLY A 359 11.04 -24.30 -2.30
CA GLY A 359 12.49 -24.48 -2.32
C GLY A 359 12.99 -24.38 -0.88
N ALA A 360 13.68 -25.41 -0.39
CA ALA A 360 14.19 -25.46 0.97
C ALA A 360 14.97 -24.18 1.29
N ALA A 361 14.49 -23.43 2.28
CA ALA A 361 15.26 -22.33 2.85
C ALA A 361 16.50 -22.91 3.54
N SER A 362 17.67 -22.69 2.95
CA SER A 362 18.98 -22.90 3.58
C SER A 362 19.42 -21.62 4.30
#